data_4a8a9ca31e6688a90f5021099c3e3309
#
_entry.id   4a8a9ca31e6688a90f5021099c3e3309
#
_cell.length_a   1.000
_cell.length_b   1.000
_cell.length_c   1.000
_cell.angle_alpha   90.00
_cell.angle_beta   90.00
_cell.angle_gamma   90.00
#
_symmetry.space_group_name_H-M   'P 1'
#
loop_
_entity.id
_entity.type
_entity.pdbx_description
1 polymer ?
#
loop_
_entity_poly.entity_id
_entity_poly.type
_entity_poly.pdbx_seq_one_letter_code
_entity_poly.pdbx_strand_id
1 'polypeptide(L)'
;FSSRMRANELHTAYINMTALAGAYDYSYSNYYGRDGRYRTIPSKLSLGGTPLNASLMAMNTFIPEFKAKNGVQIVNLIYLTDGDSAGGNSVWNRLGTDNSFERISVRDSAIILRDIVTKKEYQLTESYSLGFSRGSMTNSLVEVLRDKHNCNVVNFYIVDRFKNYDAAEFATADIPPQIILSKFRKEGHIIAENYGGWSELYLIKGGKDLNVEESVLTVKE
;
A
#
# COMPACT_ATOMS: atom_id res chain seq x y z
N PHE A 1 17.01 3.74 -0.41
CA PHE A 1 18.06 4.28 0.46
C PHE A 1 18.20 3.41 1.70
N SER A 2 19.42 3.26 2.21
CA SER A 2 19.70 2.49 3.43
C SER A 2 20.74 3.23 4.28
N SER A 3 20.60 3.20 5.59
CA SER A 3 21.61 3.74 6.51
C SER A 3 22.96 3.01 6.44
N ARG A 4 23.00 1.87 5.75
CA ARG A 4 24.21 1.05 5.52
C ARG A 4 24.88 1.32 4.15
N MET A 5 24.33 2.21 3.35
CA MET A 5 24.94 2.61 2.07
C MET A 5 26.28 3.28 2.32
N ARG A 6 27.29 2.89 1.51
CA ARG A 6 28.56 3.61 1.44
C ARG A 6 28.35 4.95 0.73
N ALA A 7 29.25 5.89 0.92
CA ALA A 7 29.13 7.23 0.34
C ALA A 7 28.98 7.21 -1.20
N ASN A 8 29.72 6.34 -1.89
CA ASN A 8 29.61 6.18 -3.35
C ASN A 8 28.27 5.56 -3.78
N GLU A 9 27.71 4.62 -3.02
CA GLU A 9 26.41 4.00 -3.31
C GLU A 9 25.30 5.04 -3.10
N LEU A 10 25.39 5.82 -2.03
CA LEU A 10 24.46 6.91 -1.76
C LEU A 10 24.53 7.99 -2.86
N HIS A 11 25.74 8.38 -3.29
CA HIS A 11 25.91 9.32 -4.40
C HIS A 11 25.28 8.80 -5.69
N THR A 12 25.51 7.53 -6.04
CA THR A 12 24.89 6.90 -7.20
C THR A 12 23.36 6.88 -7.09
N ALA A 13 22.82 6.58 -5.89
CA ALA A 13 21.40 6.60 -5.64
C ALA A 13 20.79 7.99 -5.85
N TYR A 14 21.45 9.05 -5.38
CA TYR A 14 21.04 10.44 -5.62
C TYR A 14 21.03 10.80 -7.11
N ILE A 15 22.09 10.45 -7.85
CA ILE A 15 22.15 10.70 -9.30
C ILE A 15 20.98 10.01 -10.01
N ASN A 16 20.73 8.73 -9.69
CA ASN A 16 19.65 7.96 -10.30
C ASN A 16 18.27 8.56 -9.96
N MET A 17 18.03 8.96 -8.71
CA MET A 17 16.78 9.60 -8.31
C MET A 17 16.56 10.95 -8.98
N THR A 18 17.61 11.77 -9.10
CA THR A 18 17.55 13.06 -9.79
C THR A 18 17.26 12.86 -11.28
N ALA A 19 17.91 11.89 -11.92
CA ALA A 19 17.66 11.56 -13.31
C ALA A 19 16.21 11.06 -13.54
N LEU A 20 15.70 10.25 -12.62
CA LEU A 20 14.33 9.75 -12.65
C LEU A 20 13.32 10.89 -12.46
N ALA A 21 13.53 11.75 -11.47
CA ALA A 21 12.68 12.92 -11.24
C ALA A 21 12.63 13.83 -12.47
N GLY A 22 13.79 14.13 -13.08
CA GLY A 22 13.86 14.90 -14.33
C GLY A 22 13.19 14.21 -15.52
N ALA A 23 13.18 12.87 -15.57
CA ALA A 23 12.47 12.14 -16.61
C ALA A 23 10.95 12.25 -16.45
N TYR A 24 10.43 12.22 -15.21
CA TYR A 24 9.01 12.42 -14.93
C TYR A 24 8.56 13.85 -15.21
N ASP A 25 9.30 14.83 -14.78
CA ASP A 25 9.00 16.24 -15.00
C ASP A 25 8.95 16.56 -16.51
N TYR A 26 9.93 16.08 -17.26
CA TYR A 26 9.97 16.21 -18.72
C TYR A 26 8.82 15.46 -19.42
N SER A 27 8.47 14.26 -18.98
CA SER A 27 7.37 13.47 -19.54
C SER A 27 6.02 14.17 -19.34
N TYR A 28 5.80 14.77 -18.16
CA TYR A 28 4.56 15.47 -17.85
C TYR A 28 4.42 16.77 -18.67
N SER A 29 5.51 17.54 -18.83
CA SER A 29 5.50 18.78 -19.61
C SER A 29 5.34 18.54 -21.11
N ASN A 30 5.80 17.40 -21.63
CA ASN A 30 5.74 17.09 -23.06
C ASN A 30 4.47 16.36 -23.51
N TYR A 31 3.68 15.81 -22.62
CA TYR A 31 2.32 15.37 -22.98
C TYR A 31 1.46 16.56 -23.47
N TYR A 32 1.85 17.78 -23.10
CA TYR A 32 1.21 19.04 -23.54
C TYR A 32 2.11 19.98 -24.38
N GLY A 33 3.34 19.62 -24.65
CA GLY A 33 4.34 20.52 -25.27
C GLY A 33 5.07 19.96 -26.48
N ARG A 34 5.30 20.85 -27.45
CA ARG A 34 5.70 20.68 -28.85
C ARG A 34 7.12 20.18 -29.18
N ASP A 35 7.93 19.74 -28.24
CA ASP A 35 9.35 19.44 -28.48
C ASP A 35 9.69 17.96 -28.51
N GLY A 36 9.17 17.18 -29.36
CA GLY A 36 9.50 15.82 -29.84
C GLY A 36 10.71 15.00 -29.28
N ARG A 37 11.28 15.33 -28.16
CA ARG A 37 12.34 14.58 -27.51
C ARG A 37 11.80 13.72 -26.36
N TYR A 38 11.29 12.56 -26.70
CA TYR A 38 10.78 11.59 -25.73
C TYR A 38 11.94 11.00 -24.89
N ARG A 39 12.09 11.42 -23.65
CA ARG A 39 12.79 10.61 -22.67
C ARG A 39 11.80 9.55 -22.19
N THR A 40 11.96 8.33 -22.65
CA THR A 40 11.10 7.22 -22.24
C THR A 40 11.46 6.81 -20.83
N ILE A 41 10.50 6.95 -19.92
CA ILE A 41 10.60 6.33 -18.60
C ILE A 41 10.55 4.82 -18.78
N PRO A 42 11.47 4.04 -18.20
CA PRO A 42 11.39 2.59 -18.25
C PRO A 42 10.00 2.11 -17.83
N SER A 43 9.41 1.19 -18.56
CA SER A 43 8.02 0.73 -18.33
C SER A 43 7.78 0.23 -16.90
N LYS A 44 8.81 -0.34 -16.26
CA LYS A 44 8.75 -0.78 -14.85
C LYS A 44 8.73 0.37 -13.83
N LEU A 45 9.03 1.58 -14.27
CA LEU A 45 9.03 2.79 -13.46
C LEU A 45 7.91 3.75 -13.88
N SER A 46 7.00 3.34 -14.78
CA SER A 46 5.87 4.18 -15.16
C SER A 46 4.93 4.38 -13.97
N LEU A 47 4.51 5.64 -13.77
CA LEU A 47 3.48 5.98 -12.79
C LEU A 47 2.10 5.58 -13.36
N GLY A 48 1.19 5.14 -12.53
CA GLY A 48 -0.16 4.81 -12.98
C GLY A 48 -0.80 3.62 -12.28
N GLY A 49 -0.63 3.52 -11.00
CA GLY A 49 -1.30 2.54 -10.15
C GLY A 49 -0.52 2.30 -8.87
N THR A 50 -1.23 1.95 -7.82
CA THR A 50 -0.63 1.61 -6.52
C THR A 50 -0.44 0.09 -6.44
N PRO A 51 0.77 -0.47 -6.57
CA PRO A 51 1.01 -1.91 -6.54
C PRO A 51 1.03 -2.46 -5.10
N LEU A 52 0.07 -2.06 -4.27
CA LEU A 52 0.04 -2.39 -2.85
C LEU A 52 0.01 -3.90 -2.61
N ASN A 53 -0.88 -4.63 -3.30
CA ASN A 53 -0.98 -6.08 -3.16
C ASN A 53 0.31 -6.80 -3.61
N ALA A 54 0.93 -6.34 -4.68
CA ALA A 54 2.20 -6.91 -5.15
C ALA A 54 3.32 -6.66 -4.13
N SER A 55 3.37 -5.48 -3.50
CA SER A 55 4.34 -5.18 -2.45
C SER A 55 4.11 -6.03 -1.20
N LEU A 56 2.85 -6.22 -0.77
CA LEU A 56 2.52 -7.11 0.34
C LEU A 56 2.95 -8.57 0.06
N MET A 57 2.73 -9.06 -1.16
CA MET A 57 3.21 -10.39 -1.55
C MET A 57 4.74 -10.49 -1.51
N ALA A 58 5.45 -9.47 -1.99
CA ALA A 58 6.92 -9.44 -1.96
C ALA A 58 7.48 -9.46 -0.53
N MET A 59 6.77 -8.86 0.44
CA MET A 59 7.18 -8.86 1.85
C MET A 59 7.23 -10.27 2.45
N ASN A 60 6.49 -11.25 1.92
CA ASN A 60 6.59 -12.64 2.37
C ASN A 60 8.01 -13.23 2.20
N THR A 61 8.76 -12.75 1.22
CA THR A 61 10.17 -13.15 1.03
C THR A 61 11.11 -12.19 1.75
N PHE A 62 10.82 -10.90 1.68
CA PHE A 62 11.71 -9.88 2.22
C PHE A 62 11.81 -9.90 3.76
N ILE A 63 10.71 -10.08 4.49
CA ILE A 63 10.71 -10.05 5.96
C ILE A 63 11.63 -11.12 6.57
N PRO A 64 11.54 -12.40 6.20
CA PRO A 64 12.43 -13.41 6.77
C PRO A 64 13.90 -13.16 6.42
N GLU A 65 14.22 -12.73 5.21
CA GLU A 65 15.58 -12.37 4.82
C GLU A 65 16.10 -11.17 5.63
N PHE A 66 15.27 -10.16 5.81
CA PHE A 66 15.59 -8.98 6.62
C PHE A 66 15.84 -9.34 8.09
N LYS A 67 14.97 -10.17 8.68
CA LYS A 67 15.15 -10.66 10.06
C LYS A 67 16.46 -11.43 10.21
N ALA A 68 16.73 -12.37 9.34
CA ALA A 68 17.94 -13.19 9.38
C ALA A 68 19.21 -12.34 9.21
N LYS A 69 19.22 -11.43 8.24
CA LYS A 69 20.38 -10.58 7.94
C LYS A 69 20.69 -9.57 9.03
N ASN A 70 19.69 -9.08 9.74
CA ASN A 70 19.83 -7.99 10.70
C ASN A 70 19.73 -8.45 12.16
N GLY A 71 19.40 -9.71 12.44
CA GLY A 71 19.25 -10.24 13.79
C GLY A 71 18.07 -9.63 14.55
N VAL A 72 17.05 -9.12 13.84
CA VAL A 72 15.88 -8.49 14.48
C VAL A 72 14.75 -9.48 14.67
N GLN A 73 14.06 -9.37 15.81
CA GLN A 73 12.93 -10.24 16.15
C GLN A 73 11.59 -9.66 15.70
N ILE A 74 11.43 -8.34 15.87
CA ILE A 74 10.20 -7.61 15.54
C ILE A 74 10.45 -6.74 14.30
N VAL A 75 9.52 -6.77 13.36
CA VAL A 75 9.51 -5.90 12.18
C VAL A 75 8.22 -5.09 12.21
N ASN A 76 8.35 -3.79 12.08
CA ASN A 76 7.23 -2.89 11.82
C ASN A 76 7.26 -2.52 10.33
N LEU A 77 6.22 -2.87 9.63
CA LEU A 77 6.04 -2.57 8.21
C LEU A 77 5.08 -1.38 8.08
N ILE A 78 5.57 -0.29 7.52
CA ILE A 78 4.80 0.94 7.37
C ILE A 78 4.55 1.21 5.90
N TYR A 79 3.28 1.34 5.53
CA TYR A 79 2.84 1.73 4.21
C TYR A 79 2.36 3.19 4.22
N LEU A 80 2.71 3.91 3.17
CA LEU A 80 2.19 5.24 2.87
C LEU A 80 1.57 5.16 1.48
N THR A 81 0.29 5.40 1.35
CA THR A 81 -0.42 5.28 0.07
C THR A 81 -1.52 6.32 -0.06
N ASP A 82 -1.74 6.77 -1.27
CA ASP A 82 -2.82 7.68 -1.68
C ASP A 82 -3.87 6.99 -2.55
N GLY A 83 -3.76 5.69 -2.72
CA GLY A 83 -4.66 4.92 -3.57
C GLY A 83 -4.82 3.46 -3.17
N ASP A 84 -5.92 2.88 -3.63
CA ASP A 84 -6.20 1.46 -3.54
C ASP A 84 -5.24 0.65 -4.41
N SER A 85 -5.10 -0.64 -4.11
CA SER A 85 -4.27 -1.51 -4.92
C SER A 85 -4.77 -1.59 -6.36
N ALA A 86 -3.99 -1.06 -7.29
CA ALA A 86 -4.27 -1.20 -8.71
C ALA A 86 -4.14 -2.68 -9.12
N GLY A 87 -5.20 -3.25 -9.70
CA GLY A 87 -5.21 -4.61 -10.25
C GLY A 87 -5.31 -5.73 -9.23
N GLY A 88 -5.62 -5.43 -7.97
CA GLY A 88 -5.73 -6.42 -6.89
C GLY A 88 -6.90 -7.39 -6.97
N ASN A 89 -7.79 -7.23 -7.94
CA ASN A 89 -9.01 -8.03 -8.05
C ASN A 89 -8.89 -9.18 -9.05
N SER A 90 -7.67 -9.63 -9.36
CA SER A 90 -7.46 -10.72 -10.30
C SER A 90 -6.31 -11.59 -9.86
N VAL A 91 -6.47 -12.88 -10.05
CA VAL A 91 -5.43 -13.90 -9.90
C VAL A 91 -5.14 -14.53 -11.25
N TRP A 92 -3.94 -15.01 -11.43
CA TRP A 92 -3.54 -15.74 -12.62
C TRP A 92 -3.58 -17.23 -12.32
N ASN A 93 -4.41 -17.97 -13.04
CA ASN A 93 -4.45 -19.41 -12.99
C ASN A 93 -3.59 -19.99 -14.11
N ARG A 94 -2.72 -20.93 -13.77
CA ARG A 94 -1.92 -21.65 -14.79
C ARG A 94 -2.77 -22.69 -15.46
N LEU A 95 -2.88 -22.60 -16.78
CA LEU A 95 -3.59 -23.58 -17.61
C LEU A 95 -2.58 -24.61 -18.12
N GLY A 96 -2.68 -25.85 -17.61
CA GLY A 96 -1.87 -26.95 -18.14
C GLY A 96 -0.36 -26.84 -17.92
N THR A 97 0.43 -27.44 -18.80
CA THR A 97 1.89 -27.55 -18.73
C THR A 97 2.63 -26.57 -19.64
N ASP A 98 1.94 -25.85 -20.49
CA ASP A 98 2.48 -25.02 -21.57
C ASP A 98 2.81 -23.57 -21.14
N ASN A 99 2.79 -23.27 -19.83
CA ASN A 99 2.98 -21.95 -19.28
C ASN A 99 1.94 -20.90 -19.72
N SER A 100 0.79 -21.32 -20.22
CA SER A 100 -0.34 -20.43 -20.41
C SER A 100 -1.01 -20.09 -19.09
N PHE A 101 -1.51 -18.85 -18.99
CA PHE A 101 -2.16 -18.34 -17.78
C PHE A 101 -3.49 -17.70 -18.14
N GLU A 102 -4.52 -18.02 -17.37
CA GLU A 102 -5.82 -17.37 -17.43
C GLU A 102 -5.94 -16.36 -16.28
N ARG A 103 -6.48 -15.20 -16.59
CA ARG A 103 -6.82 -14.21 -15.58
C ARG A 103 -8.21 -14.47 -15.04
N ILE A 104 -8.29 -14.82 -13.77
CA ILE A 104 -9.55 -15.01 -13.05
C ILE A 104 -9.83 -13.74 -12.24
N SER A 105 -11.02 -13.15 -12.44
CA SER A 105 -11.49 -12.06 -11.60
C SER A 105 -11.92 -12.60 -10.24
N VAL A 106 -11.50 -11.96 -9.17
CA VAL A 106 -11.97 -12.29 -7.80
C VAL A 106 -13.49 -12.06 -7.69
N ARG A 107 -14.04 -11.18 -8.55
CA ARG A 107 -15.48 -10.89 -8.59
C ARG A 107 -16.35 -12.05 -8.98
N ASP A 108 -15.83 -12.89 -9.85
CA ASP A 108 -16.63 -13.94 -10.51
C ASP A 108 -16.48 -15.31 -9.83
N SER A 109 -15.67 -15.38 -8.76
CA SER A 109 -15.31 -16.66 -8.14
C SER A 109 -15.13 -16.52 -6.64
N ALA A 110 -15.60 -17.50 -5.87
CA ALA A 110 -15.23 -17.65 -4.48
C ALA A 110 -13.74 -18.04 -4.41
N ILE A 111 -12.88 -17.07 -4.08
CA ILE A 111 -11.44 -17.29 -3.99
C ILE A 111 -11.05 -17.42 -2.54
N ILE A 112 -10.26 -18.43 -2.24
CA ILE A 112 -9.65 -18.65 -0.92
C ILE A 112 -8.15 -18.49 -1.09
N LEU A 113 -7.57 -17.60 -0.30
CA LEU A 113 -6.13 -17.50 -0.16
C LEU A 113 -5.68 -18.51 0.91
N ARG A 114 -4.85 -19.48 0.55
CA ARG A 114 -4.32 -20.47 1.50
C ARG A 114 -2.81 -20.31 1.64
N ASP A 115 -2.33 -20.16 2.86
CA ASP A 115 -0.90 -20.29 3.13
C ASP A 115 -0.49 -21.76 3.00
N ILE A 116 0.44 -22.05 2.10
CA ILE A 116 0.90 -23.41 1.82
C ILE A 116 1.66 -24.06 2.99
N VAL A 117 2.21 -23.26 3.90
CA VAL A 117 2.97 -23.72 5.06
C VAL A 117 2.04 -24.00 6.24
N THR A 118 1.29 -22.99 6.67
CA THR A 118 0.41 -23.08 7.85
C THR A 118 -0.93 -23.76 7.55
N LYS A 119 -1.30 -23.88 6.26
CA LYS A 119 -2.61 -24.35 5.76
C LYS A 119 -3.77 -23.45 6.17
N LYS A 120 -3.51 -22.30 6.79
CA LYS A 120 -4.54 -21.33 7.13
C LYS A 120 -5.18 -20.77 5.88
N GLU A 121 -6.50 -20.65 5.90
CA GLU A 121 -7.30 -20.14 4.80
C GLU A 121 -7.88 -18.76 5.16
N TYR A 122 -7.89 -17.89 4.15
CA TYR A 122 -8.42 -16.53 4.23
C TYR A 122 -9.45 -16.39 3.11
N GLN A 123 -10.68 -16.14 3.48
CA GLN A 123 -11.75 -15.96 2.52
C GLN A 123 -11.68 -14.56 1.93
N LEU A 124 -11.61 -14.47 0.61
CA LEU A 124 -11.68 -13.21 -0.11
C LEU A 124 -13.14 -12.86 -0.35
N THR A 125 -13.55 -11.71 0.14
CA THR A 125 -14.86 -11.13 -0.14
C THR A 125 -14.68 -9.91 -1.03
N GLU A 126 -15.61 -9.71 -1.94
CA GLU A 126 -15.61 -8.51 -2.76
C GLU A 126 -16.02 -7.30 -1.93
N SER A 127 -15.28 -6.22 -2.11
CA SER A 127 -15.63 -4.92 -1.55
C SER A 127 -15.74 -3.87 -2.64
N TYR A 128 -16.84 -3.16 -2.65
CA TYR A 128 -17.09 -2.04 -3.55
C TYR A 128 -16.64 -0.69 -2.98
N SER A 129 -16.27 -0.66 -1.70
CA SER A 129 -15.75 0.53 -1.02
C SER A 129 -14.23 0.57 -1.10
N LEU A 130 -13.63 1.66 -0.63
CA LEU A 130 -12.19 1.84 -0.46
C LEU A 130 -11.56 0.49 -0.10
N GLY A 131 -10.51 0.05 -0.77
CA GLY A 131 -9.89 -1.30 -0.66
C GLY A 131 -9.56 -1.81 0.74
N PHE A 132 -10.15 -1.22 1.76
CA PHE A 132 -10.06 -1.53 3.19
C PHE A 132 -11.18 -2.40 3.72
N SER A 133 -12.20 -2.74 2.92
CA SER A 133 -13.28 -3.59 3.42
C SER A 133 -12.75 -4.91 3.93
N ARG A 134 -13.29 -5.35 5.05
CA ARG A 134 -12.96 -6.65 5.64
C ARG A 134 -13.11 -7.74 4.58
N GLY A 135 -12.07 -8.57 4.42
CA GLY A 135 -12.03 -9.64 3.44
C GLY A 135 -11.59 -9.21 2.05
N SER A 136 -11.20 -7.96 1.82
CA SER A 136 -10.54 -7.57 0.57
C SER A 136 -9.22 -8.33 0.38
N MET A 137 -8.78 -8.48 -0.86
CA MET A 137 -7.49 -9.10 -1.18
C MET A 137 -6.34 -8.45 -0.40
N THR A 138 -6.34 -7.13 -0.30
CA THR A 138 -5.33 -6.37 0.44
C THR A 138 -5.32 -6.74 1.92
N ASN A 139 -6.49 -6.73 2.55
CA ASN A 139 -6.61 -7.06 3.97
C ASN A 139 -6.20 -8.51 4.25
N SER A 140 -6.62 -9.45 3.42
CA SER A 140 -6.22 -10.86 3.57
C SER A 140 -4.71 -11.06 3.41
N LEU A 141 -4.05 -10.32 2.50
CA LEU A 141 -2.59 -10.34 2.36
C LEU A 141 -1.89 -9.77 3.61
N VAL A 142 -2.43 -8.73 4.20
CA VAL A 142 -1.92 -8.17 5.47
C VAL A 142 -2.06 -9.17 6.61
N GLU A 143 -3.22 -9.83 6.73
CA GLU A 143 -3.43 -10.91 7.72
C GLU A 143 -2.42 -12.04 7.55
N VAL A 144 -2.18 -12.48 6.32
CA VAL A 144 -1.14 -13.51 6.03
C VAL A 144 0.23 -13.06 6.51
N LEU A 145 0.62 -11.81 6.22
CA LEU A 145 1.92 -11.30 6.66
C LEU A 145 2.07 -11.28 8.18
N ARG A 146 1.05 -10.79 8.88
CA ARG A 146 1.05 -10.75 10.35
C ARG A 146 1.12 -12.14 10.95
N ASP A 147 0.28 -13.04 10.50
CA ASP A 147 0.21 -14.41 11.01
C ASP A 147 1.50 -15.18 10.75
N LYS A 148 2.08 -15.06 9.57
CA LYS A 148 3.24 -15.82 9.15
C LYS A 148 4.54 -15.30 9.72
N HIS A 149 4.68 -13.98 9.82
CA HIS A 149 5.95 -13.36 10.15
C HIS A 149 5.98 -12.69 11.52
N ASN A 150 4.88 -12.69 12.26
CA ASN A 150 4.76 -11.97 13.53
C ASN A 150 5.33 -10.56 13.41
N CYS A 151 4.73 -9.76 12.53
CA CYS A 151 5.11 -8.39 12.27
C CYS A 151 3.91 -7.45 12.46
N ASN A 152 4.17 -6.19 12.80
CA ASN A 152 3.17 -5.16 12.80
C ASN A 152 3.09 -4.55 11.39
N VAL A 153 1.87 -4.35 10.90
CA VAL A 153 1.63 -3.72 9.60
C VAL A 153 0.74 -2.51 9.81
N VAL A 154 1.30 -1.34 9.55
CA VAL A 154 0.65 -0.04 9.73
C VAL A 154 0.47 0.61 8.36
N ASN A 155 -0.69 1.18 8.11
CA ASN A 155 -0.94 1.92 6.88
C ASN A 155 -1.41 3.35 7.15
N PHE A 156 -0.76 4.31 6.48
CA PHE A 156 -1.19 5.68 6.37
C PHE A 156 -1.79 5.89 4.98
N TYR A 157 -3.08 6.10 4.93
CA TYR A 157 -3.82 6.24 3.68
C TYR A 157 -4.39 7.65 3.55
N ILE A 158 -4.00 8.32 2.49
CA ILE A 158 -4.47 9.68 2.19
C ILE A 158 -5.77 9.58 1.40
N VAL A 159 -6.83 10.19 1.92
CA VAL A 159 -8.17 10.15 1.35
C VAL A 159 -8.62 11.55 0.96
N ASP A 160 -8.83 11.77 -0.34
CA ASP A 160 -9.33 13.06 -0.83
C ASP A 160 -10.79 13.31 -0.48
N ARG A 161 -11.60 12.25 -0.50
CA ARG A 161 -13.05 12.31 -0.24
C ARG A 161 -13.48 11.16 0.65
N PHE A 162 -13.86 11.47 1.87
CA PHE A 162 -14.42 10.51 2.82
C PHE A 162 -15.92 10.77 2.98
N LYS A 163 -16.73 9.79 2.60
CA LYS A 163 -18.19 9.89 2.55
C LYS A 163 -18.85 9.00 3.61
N ASN A 164 -20.16 9.10 3.70
CA ASN A 164 -20.93 8.35 4.70
C ASN A 164 -20.84 6.82 4.53
N TYR A 165 -20.74 6.34 3.29
CA TYR A 165 -20.57 4.92 3.03
C TYR A 165 -19.16 4.42 3.42
N ASP A 166 -18.13 5.25 3.28
CA ASP A 166 -16.77 4.93 3.73
C ASP A 166 -16.73 4.88 5.27
N ALA A 167 -17.42 5.81 5.93
CA ALA A 167 -17.54 5.83 7.38
C ALA A 167 -18.31 4.62 7.92
N ALA A 168 -19.24 4.06 7.14
CA ALA A 168 -19.99 2.87 7.53
C ALA A 168 -19.11 1.62 7.69
N GLU A 169 -17.99 1.54 6.96
CA GLU A 169 -17.02 0.44 7.10
C GLU A 169 -16.37 0.41 8.50
N PHE A 170 -16.23 1.57 9.12
CA PHE A 170 -15.61 1.73 10.45
C PHE A 170 -16.63 1.84 11.58
N ALA A 171 -17.92 1.81 11.24
CA ALA A 171 -18.99 1.92 12.21
C ALA A 171 -19.07 0.65 13.08
N THR A 172 -19.45 0.86 14.33
CA THR A 172 -19.78 -0.19 15.31
C THR A 172 -21.18 0.01 15.84
N ALA A 173 -21.68 -0.92 16.66
CA ALA A 173 -22.98 -0.76 17.32
C ALA A 173 -23.06 0.55 18.13
N ASP A 174 -21.94 0.98 18.72
CA ASP A 174 -21.86 2.15 19.59
C ASP A 174 -21.46 3.44 18.86
N ILE A 175 -20.87 3.33 17.66
CA ILE A 175 -20.31 4.46 16.91
C ILE A 175 -20.90 4.47 15.49
N PRO A 176 -21.98 5.23 15.24
CA PRO A 176 -22.60 5.30 13.92
C PRO A 176 -21.74 6.07 12.91
N PRO A 177 -21.93 5.83 11.59
CA PRO A 177 -21.14 6.43 10.52
C PRO A 177 -21.05 7.95 10.58
N GLN A 178 -22.12 8.62 11.01
CA GLN A 178 -22.19 10.08 11.09
C GLN A 178 -21.20 10.66 12.10
N ILE A 179 -20.97 9.96 13.22
CA ILE A 179 -19.99 10.37 14.24
C ILE A 179 -18.59 10.23 13.66
N ILE A 180 -18.28 9.11 12.99
CA ILE A 180 -16.98 8.88 12.34
C ILE A 180 -16.70 9.95 11.29
N LEU A 181 -17.69 10.24 10.45
CA LEU A 181 -17.58 11.26 9.41
C LEU A 181 -17.36 12.66 10.01
N SER A 182 -18.08 12.98 11.09
CA SER A 182 -17.94 14.25 11.81
C SER A 182 -16.54 14.38 12.41
N LYS A 183 -16.06 13.31 13.06
CA LYS A 183 -14.69 13.24 13.61
C LYS A 183 -13.64 13.46 12.53
N PHE A 184 -13.73 12.72 11.41
CA PHE A 184 -12.83 12.88 10.29
C PHE A 184 -12.79 14.31 9.73
N ARG A 185 -13.95 14.96 9.60
CA ARG A 185 -14.05 16.35 9.13
C ARG A 185 -13.40 17.33 10.10
N LYS A 186 -13.55 17.10 11.40
CA LYS A 186 -13.06 17.98 12.47
C LYS A 186 -11.57 17.80 12.71
N GLU A 187 -11.11 16.56 12.78
CA GLU A 187 -9.73 16.20 13.18
C GLU A 187 -8.80 15.98 11.99
N GLY A 188 -9.36 15.83 10.78
CA GLY A 188 -8.58 15.55 9.57
C GLY A 188 -8.07 14.12 9.45
N HIS A 189 -8.36 13.27 10.44
CA HIS A 189 -7.94 11.85 10.42
C HIS A 189 -8.86 10.98 11.28
N ILE A 190 -8.80 9.67 11.04
CA ILE A 190 -9.28 8.63 11.94
C ILE A 190 -8.23 7.51 12.03
N ILE A 191 -8.25 6.79 13.13
CA ILE A 191 -7.39 5.65 13.38
C ILE A 191 -8.29 4.45 13.63
N ALA A 192 -8.04 3.36 12.92
CA ALA A 192 -8.68 2.07 13.15
C ALA A 192 -7.62 1.04 13.56
N GLU A 193 -7.72 0.56 14.79
CA GLU A 193 -6.83 -0.46 15.33
C GLU A 193 -7.36 -1.85 15.01
N ASN A 194 -6.46 -2.77 14.69
CA ASN A 194 -6.77 -4.16 14.35
C ASN A 194 -7.90 -4.32 13.32
N TYR A 195 -7.89 -3.46 12.31
CA TYR A 195 -8.91 -3.44 11.27
C TYR A 195 -8.39 -4.10 9.99
N GLY A 196 -9.13 -5.09 9.48
CA GLY A 196 -8.81 -5.75 8.21
C GLY A 196 -7.38 -6.30 8.11
N GLY A 197 -6.87 -6.87 9.20
CA GLY A 197 -5.50 -7.37 9.26
C GLY A 197 -4.45 -6.32 9.61
N TRP A 198 -4.69 -5.03 9.38
CA TRP A 198 -3.79 -3.95 9.79
C TRP A 198 -3.66 -3.88 11.31
N SER A 199 -2.45 -3.70 11.83
CA SER A 199 -2.28 -3.38 13.25
C SER A 199 -2.88 -2.02 13.57
N GLU A 200 -2.60 -1.06 12.70
CA GLU A 200 -3.18 0.29 12.73
C GLU A 200 -3.40 0.76 11.30
N LEU A 201 -4.56 1.33 11.04
CA LEU A 201 -4.91 2.00 9.78
C LEU A 201 -5.23 3.46 10.07
N TYR A 202 -4.41 4.35 9.55
CA TYR A 202 -4.60 5.79 9.62
C TYR A 202 -5.22 6.27 8.32
N LEU A 203 -6.45 6.80 8.37
CA LEU A 203 -7.05 7.52 7.26
C LEU A 203 -6.82 9.00 7.47
N ILE A 204 -6.12 9.64 6.56
CA ILE A 204 -5.70 11.04 6.65
C ILE A 204 -6.37 11.83 5.53
N LYS A 205 -6.98 12.96 5.88
CA LYS A 205 -7.60 13.85 4.91
C LYS A 205 -6.53 14.46 4.01
N GLY A 206 -6.64 14.20 2.71
CA GLY A 206 -5.84 14.85 1.68
C GLY A 206 -6.30 16.29 1.40
N GLY A 207 -5.50 17.03 0.65
CA GLY A 207 -5.83 18.36 0.17
C GLY A 207 -4.82 19.45 0.59
N LYS A 208 -5.13 20.70 0.22
CA LYS A 208 -4.25 21.86 0.43
C LYS A 208 -4.03 22.25 1.90
N ASP A 209 -4.81 21.66 2.81
CA ASP A 209 -4.80 21.97 4.24
C ASP A 209 -3.82 21.09 5.05
N LEU A 210 -3.05 20.23 4.39
CA LEU A 210 -1.88 19.60 5.00
C LEU A 210 -0.76 20.64 5.16
N ASN A 211 -1.02 21.65 5.97
CA ASN A 211 0.05 22.49 6.50
C ASN A 211 0.85 21.61 7.46
N VAL A 212 1.92 21.05 6.97
CA VAL A 212 3.01 20.60 7.82
C VAL A 212 3.60 21.89 8.41
N GLU A 213 3.11 22.33 9.56
CA GLU A 213 3.90 23.23 10.37
C GLU A 213 5.25 22.53 10.54
N GLU A 214 6.31 23.18 10.13
CA GLU A 214 7.68 22.74 10.41
C GLU A 214 7.85 22.69 11.94
N SER A 215 7.37 21.61 12.53
CA SER A 215 7.78 21.25 13.88
C SER A 215 9.24 20.86 13.74
N VAL A 216 10.11 21.80 14.08
CA VAL A 216 11.55 21.60 14.20
C VAL A 216 11.73 20.38 15.09
N LEU A 217 12.05 19.24 14.49
CA LEU A 217 12.47 18.06 15.21
C LEU A 217 13.82 18.39 15.84
N THR A 218 13.79 18.93 17.05
CA THR A 218 14.99 19.09 17.87
C THR A 218 15.39 17.69 18.33
N VAL A 219 16.29 17.08 17.58
CA VAL A 219 16.99 15.87 18.05
C VAL A 219 17.85 16.35 19.23
N LYS A 220 17.47 15.99 20.44
CA LYS A 220 18.36 16.11 21.59
C LYS A 220 19.44 15.04 21.42
N GLU A 221 20.70 15.50 21.32
CA GLU A 221 21.89 14.66 21.38
C GLU A 221 21.98 13.92 22.73
#